data_ce98a321f8ef4284212e29de4049822a
#
_entry.id   ce98a321f8ef4284212e29de4049822a
#
_cell.length_a   1.000
_cell.length_b   1.000
_cell.length_c   1.000
_cell.angle_alpha   90.00
_cell.angle_beta   90.00
_cell.angle_gamma   90.00
#
_symmetry.space_group_name_H-M   'P 1'
#
loop_
_entity.id
_entity.type
_entity.pdbx_description
1 polymer ?
#
loop_
_entity_poly.entity_id
_entity_poly.type
_entity_poly.pdbx_seq_one_letter_code
_entity_poly.pdbx_strand_id
1 'polypeptide(L)'
;MLEYRKLTSIEDPLFAQMHRLMQEVFPPEEVLAFKLWEEPLRDPGIQVFVAVSDGAVVGATEYRYVPEFRVEMTDFTIIGRSGLGIGRFLLKQREKHLRELAAASGAESLGMFAEIYNPEDAAGSLSVRGVLPMHPAVRREVLSHLGFRKLDLDYVHPSWDHEGKAVRGLDFCFRPADDETASLPASLPAGFLRWYYAALPNKPAEWEEMMKKLEARESVALLPI
;
A
#
# COMPACT_ATOMS: atom_id res chain seq x y z
N MET A 1 -26.33 2.77 -1.39
CA MET A 1 -25.56 3.23 -0.19
C MET A 1 -24.28 2.42 -0.13
N LEU A 2 -23.14 3.04 0.22
CA LEU A 2 -21.87 2.30 0.36
C LEU A 2 -21.80 1.61 1.71
N GLU A 3 -21.48 0.31 1.71
CA GLU A 3 -21.21 -0.49 2.90
C GLU A 3 -19.69 -0.75 2.99
N TYR A 4 -19.16 -0.73 4.22
CA TYR A 4 -17.75 -1.07 4.50
C TYR A 4 -17.68 -2.46 5.12
N ARG A 5 -17.16 -3.43 4.38
CA ARG A 5 -17.17 -4.84 4.77
C ARG A 5 -15.74 -5.37 4.91
N LYS A 6 -15.41 -5.95 6.07
CA LYS A 6 -14.14 -6.64 6.29
C LYS A 6 -14.17 -8.01 5.61
N LEU A 7 -13.07 -8.38 4.97
CA LEU A 7 -12.83 -9.71 4.44
C LEU A 7 -11.87 -10.47 5.37
N THR A 8 -12.21 -11.70 5.72
CA THR A 8 -11.42 -12.56 6.62
C THR A 8 -11.25 -13.98 6.07
N SER A 9 -11.76 -14.26 4.88
CA SER A 9 -11.67 -15.58 4.25
C SER A 9 -11.74 -15.45 2.74
N ILE A 10 -10.98 -16.29 2.04
CA ILE A 10 -11.09 -16.46 0.58
C ILE A 10 -12.41 -17.09 0.15
N GLU A 11 -13.14 -17.73 1.08
CA GLU A 11 -14.46 -18.32 0.83
C GLU A 11 -15.59 -17.28 0.79
N ASP A 12 -15.34 -16.04 1.23
CA ASP A 12 -16.32 -14.96 1.13
C ASP A 12 -16.54 -14.62 -0.36
N PRO A 13 -17.79 -14.64 -0.86
CA PRO A 13 -18.09 -14.28 -2.26
C PRO A 13 -17.59 -12.88 -2.66
N LEU A 14 -17.48 -11.96 -1.71
CA LEU A 14 -16.95 -10.62 -1.94
C LEU A 14 -15.42 -10.65 -2.16
N PHE A 15 -14.70 -11.65 -1.60
CA PHE A 15 -13.28 -11.80 -1.84
C PHE A 15 -12.98 -12.12 -3.31
N ALA A 16 -13.72 -13.03 -3.92
CA ALA A 16 -13.55 -13.34 -5.33
C ALA A 16 -13.82 -12.12 -6.25
N GLN A 17 -14.75 -11.25 -5.86
CA GLN A 17 -15.01 -10.01 -6.58
C GLN A 17 -13.84 -9.01 -6.40
N MET A 18 -13.35 -8.86 -5.18
CA MET A 18 -12.19 -8.01 -4.88
C MET A 18 -10.94 -8.45 -5.64
N HIS A 19 -10.62 -9.76 -5.58
CA HIS A 19 -9.44 -10.29 -6.25
C HIS A 19 -9.49 -10.09 -7.78
N ARG A 20 -10.66 -10.23 -8.37
CA ARG A 20 -10.88 -9.92 -9.80
C ARG A 20 -10.63 -8.44 -10.09
N LEU A 21 -11.13 -7.56 -9.24
CA LEU A 21 -10.89 -6.13 -9.35
C LEU A 21 -9.39 -5.78 -9.23
N MET A 22 -8.64 -6.48 -8.36
CA MET A 22 -7.18 -6.34 -8.29
C MET A 22 -6.51 -6.72 -9.61
N GLN A 23 -6.89 -7.85 -10.21
CA GLN A 23 -6.35 -8.31 -11.50
C GLN A 23 -6.68 -7.37 -12.68
N GLU A 24 -7.75 -6.57 -12.57
CA GLU A 24 -8.12 -5.56 -13.56
C GLU A 24 -7.30 -4.27 -13.41
N VAL A 25 -6.79 -3.99 -12.20
CA VAL A 25 -6.14 -2.70 -11.86
C VAL A 25 -4.63 -2.80 -11.79
N PHE A 26 -4.10 -3.92 -11.31
CA PHE A 26 -2.66 -4.11 -11.09
C PHE A 26 -2.03 -5.07 -12.09
N PRO A 27 -0.74 -4.88 -12.44
CA PRO A 27 -0.01 -5.85 -13.20
C PRO A 27 0.11 -7.19 -12.44
N PRO A 28 0.22 -8.33 -13.16
CA PRO A 28 0.20 -9.66 -12.52
C PRO A 28 1.28 -9.86 -11.44
N GLU A 29 2.43 -9.26 -11.58
CA GLU A 29 3.56 -9.32 -10.64
C GLU A 29 3.30 -8.60 -9.31
N GLU A 30 2.25 -7.77 -9.25
CA GLU A 30 1.82 -7.05 -8.05
C GLU A 30 0.58 -7.67 -7.41
N VAL A 31 0.02 -8.73 -7.99
CA VAL A 31 -1.18 -9.40 -7.49
C VAL A 31 -0.83 -10.74 -6.88
N LEU A 32 -1.00 -10.87 -5.57
CA LEU A 32 -0.87 -12.15 -4.89
C LEU A 32 -1.90 -13.16 -5.43
N ALA A 33 -1.46 -14.38 -5.73
CA ALA A 33 -2.35 -15.43 -6.26
C ALA A 33 -3.50 -15.74 -5.27
N PHE A 34 -4.70 -16.02 -5.80
CA PHE A 34 -5.94 -16.16 -5.03
C PHE A 34 -5.81 -17.05 -3.78
N LYS A 35 -5.20 -18.23 -3.90
CA LYS A 35 -5.04 -19.17 -2.78
C LYS A 35 -4.03 -18.70 -1.73
N LEU A 36 -3.08 -17.86 -2.10
CA LEU A 36 -2.08 -17.33 -1.18
C LEU A 36 -2.63 -16.27 -0.22
N TRP A 37 -3.84 -15.77 -0.48
CA TRP A 37 -4.53 -14.83 0.41
C TRP A 37 -5.10 -15.48 1.68
N GLU A 38 -5.12 -16.81 1.77
CA GLU A 38 -5.68 -17.50 2.92
C GLU A 38 -4.93 -17.16 4.23
N GLU A 39 -3.62 -17.08 4.18
CA GLU A 39 -2.77 -16.72 5.32
C GLU A 39 -2.88 -15.21 5.65
N PRO A 40 -2.70 -14.26 4.71
CA PRO A 40 -2.89 -12.84 4.97
C PRO A 40 -4.25 -12.47 5.56
N LEU A 41 -5.34 -13.10 5.10
CA LEU A 41 -6.68 -12.80 5.62
C LEU A 41 -6.90 -13.30 7.05
N ARG A 42 -6.09 -14.25 7.54
CA ARG A 42 -6.09 -14.73 8.92
C ARG A 42 -5.19 -13.92 9.85
N ASP A 43 -4.27 -13.14 9.28
CA ASP A 43 -3.38 -12.28 10.06
C ASP A 43 -4.18 -11.09 10.65
N PRO A 44 -4.27 -10.98 11.99
CA PRO A 44 -4.99 -9.87 12.61
C PRO A 44 -4.35 -8.49 12.35
N GLY A 45 -3.08 -8.46 11.96
CA GLY A 45 -2.37 -7.23 11.58
C GLY A 45 -2.79 -6.69 10.22
N ILE A 46 -3.29 -7.57 9.32
CA ILE A 46 -3.70 -7.20 7.96
C ILE A 46 -5.19 -6.88 7.92
N GLN A 47 -5.54 -5.73 7.40
CA GLN A 47 -6.90 -5.22 7.36
C GLN A 47 -7.37 -5.09 5.92
N VAL A 48 -8.14 -6.06 5.44
CA VAL A 48 -8.71 -6.07 4.09
C VAL A 48 -10.17 -5.71 4.15
N PHE A 49 -10.55 -4.64 3.46
CA PHE A 49 -11.92 -4.15 3.41
C PHE A 49 -12.37 -3.86 1.98
N VAL A 50 -13.67 -4.02 1.75
CA VAL A 50 -14.31 -3.66 0.48
C VAL A 50 -15.41 -2.63 0.70
N ALA A 51 -15.56 -1.75 -0.28
CA ALA A 51 -16.74 -0.93 -0.44
C ALA A 51 -17.73 -1.69 -1.32
N VAL A 52 -18.92 -1.92 -0.79
CA VAL A 52 -20.00 -2.64 -1.48
C VAL A 52 -21.13 -1.68 -1.79
N SER A 53 -21.65 -1.73 -3.02
CA SER A 53 -22.89 -1.05 -3.43
C SER A 53 -23.77 -2.03 -4.18
N ASP A 54 -25.02 -2.12 -3.74
CA ASP A 54 -26.02 -2.99 -4.37
C ASP A 54 -25.55 -4.45 -4.53
N GLY A 55 -24.83 -4.96 -3.51
CA GLY A 55 -24.30 -6.32 -3.45
C GLY A 55 -23.02 -6.56 -4.28
N ALA A 56 -22.49 -5.55 -4.96
CA ALA A 56 -21.27 -5.65 -5.76
C ALA A 56 -20.09 -4.90 -5.08
N VAL A 57 -18.89 -5.48 -5.17
CA VAL A 57 -17.66 -4.79 -4.78
C VAL A 57 -17.36 -3.70 -5.78
N VAL A 58 -17.30 -2.45 -5.29
CA VAL A 58 -17.04 -1.25 -6.09
C VAL A 58 -15.73 -0.56 -5.72
N GLY A 59 -15.04 -1.07 -4.72
CA GLY A 59 -13.71 -0.62 -4.30
C GLY A 59 -13.18 -1.47 -3.18
N ALA A 60 -11.87 -1.40 -2.94
CA ALA A 60 -11.20 -2.18 -1.91
C ALA A 60 -10.01 -1.41 -1.33
N THR A 61 -9.60 -1.77 -0.12
CA THR A 61 -8.39 -1.26 0.51
C THR A 61 -7.79 -2.31 1.42
N GLU A 62 -6.46 -2.40 1.41
CA GLU A 62 -5.67 -3.13 2.38
C GLU A 62 -4.73 -2.16 3.09
N TYR A 63 -4.61 -2.34 4.40
CA TYR A 63 -3.74 -1.55 5.24
C TYR A 63 -3.43 -2.29 6.53
N ARG A 64 -2.40 -1.82 7.22
CA ARG A 64 -2.02 -2.32 8.55
C ARG A 64 -1.47 -1.21 9.43
N TYR A 65 -1.57 -1.38 10.73
CA TYR A 65 -0.81 -0.66 11.73
C TYR A 65 0.25 -1.61 12.31
N VAL A 66 1.49 -1.16 12.39
CA VAL A 66 2.62 -1.94 12.89
C VAL A 66 3.12 -1.33 14.19
N PRO A 67 2.67 -1.85 15.35
CA PRO A 67 2.99 -1.26 16.66
C PRO A 67 4.49 -1.17 16.95
N GLU A 68 5.27 -2.14 16.49
CA GLU A 68 6.72 -2.19 16.66
C GLU A 68 7.42 -0.95 16.12
N PHE A 69 6.98 -0.46 14.97
CA PHE A 69 7.53 0.74 14.32
C PHE A 69 6.66 1.98 14.57
N ARG A 70 5.48 1.83 15.16
CA ARG A 70 4.48 2.89 15.32
C ARG A 70 4.11 3.55 14.00
N VAL A 71 4.01 2.77 12.93
CA VAL A 71 3.66 3.24 11.60
C VAL A 71 2.48 2.49 11.02
N GLU A 72 1.88 3.11 10.04
CA GLU A 72 0.84 2.54 9.21
C GLU A 72 1.43 2.18 7.84
N MET A 73 0.82 1.21 7.16
CA MET A 73 1.06 0.91 5.74
C MET A 73 -0.27 0.81 5.03
N THR A 74 -0.36 1.41 3.85
CA THR A 74 -1.47 1.15 2.93
C THR A 74 -0.93 0.44 1.70
N ASP A 75 -1.29 -0.82 1.57
CA ASP A 75 -0.81 -1.68 0.49
C ASP A 75 -1.54 -1.31 -0.81
N PHE A 76 -2.86 -1.21 -0.76
CA PHE A 76 -3.61 -0.70 -1.89
C PHE A 76 -4.91 0.02 -1.50
N THR A 77 -5.37 0.85 -2.42
CA THR A 77 -6.72 1.40 -2.42
C THR A 77 -7.21 1.43 -3.88
N ILE A 78 -8.26 0.66 -4.15
CA ILE A 78 -8.84 0.50 -5.47
C ILE A 78 -10.20 1.19 -5.53
N ILE A 79 -10.41 1.98 -6.59
CA ILE A 79 -11.68 2.61 -6.91
C ILE A 79 -12.18 1.96 -8.20
N GLY A 80 -13.04 0.94 -8.06
CA GLY A 80 -13.56 0.17 -9.20
C GLY A 80 -14.66 0.87 -9.99
N ARG A 81 -15.25 1.95 -9.45
CA ARG A 81 -16.34 2.68 -10.10
C ARG A 81 -16.27 4.17 -9.79
N SER A 82 -16.34 5.00 -10.82
CA SER A 82 -16.38 6.47 -10.65
C SER A 82 -17.74 6.98 -10.17
N GLY A 83 -17.78 8.22 -9.65
CA GLY A 83 -19.02 8.94 -9.35
C GLY A 83 -19.68 8.61 -8.01
N LEU A 84 -19.22 7.60 -7.27
CA LEU A 84 -19.83 7.18 -5.99
C LEU A 84 -19.08 7.71 -4.74
N GLY A 85 -18.00 8.49 -4.91
CA GLY A 85 -17.21 8.97 -3.79
C GLY A 85 -16.44 7.87 -3.03
N ILE A 86 -16.18 6.73 -3.68
CA ILE A 86 -15.58 5.53 -3.08
C ILE A 86 -14.23 5.84 -2.43
N GLY A 87 -13.36 6.58 -3.11
CA GLY A 87 -12.04 6.91 -2.58
C GLY A 87 -12.12 7.67 -1.25
N ARG A 88 -12.98 8.69 -1.17
CA ARG A 88 -13.21 9.44 0.08
C ARG A 88 -13.83 8.56 1.16
N PHE A 89 -14.76 7.69 0.78
CA PHE A 89 -15.39 6.76 1.71
C PHE A 89 -14.36 5.80 2.32
N LEU A 90 -13.56 5.10 1.49
CA LEU A 90 -12.51 4.18 1.93
C LEU A 90 -11.46 4.89 2.79
N LEU A 91 -10.99 6.05 2.36
CA LEU A 91 -10.02 6.85 3.13
C LEU A 91 -10.53 7.17 4.53
N LYS A 92 -11.76 7.69 4.64
CA LYS A 92 -12.37 8.06 5.93
C LYS A 92 -12.52 6.86 6.87
N GLN A 93 -12.97 5.71 6.34
CA GLN A 93 -13.14 4.49 7.13
C GLN A 93 -11.77 3.94 7.59
N ARG A 94 -10.78 3.91 6.70
CA ARG A 94 -9.40 3.48 7.00
C ARG A 94 -8.78 4.35 8.09
N GLU A 95 -8.81 5.66 7.96
CA GLU A 95 -8.24 6.59 8.95
C GLU A 95 -8.89 6.44 10.32
N LYS A 96 -10.21 6.25 10.37
CA LYS A 96 -10.89 5.98 11.63
C LYS A 96 -10.38 4.70 12.28
N HIS A 97 -10.32 3.60 11.53
CA HIS A 97 -9.90 2.30 12.04
C HIS A 97 -8.40 2.28 12.44
N LEU A 98 -7.53 2.93 11.66
CA LEU A 98 -6.11 3.04 12.00
C LEU A 98 -5.88 3.80 13.30
N ARG A 99 -6.63 4.89 13.56
CA ARG A 99 -6.59 5.58 14.86
C ARG A 99 -7.03 4.68 16.01
N GLU A 100 -8.05 3.84 15.80
CA GLU A 100 -8.50 2.86 16.80
C GLU A 100 -7.42 1.81 17.10
N LEU A 101 -6.75 1.29 16.06
CA LEU A 101 -5.65 0.34 16.19
C LEU A 101 -4.43 0.94 16.91
N ALA A 102 -4.03 2.16 16.57
CA ALA A 102 -2.94 2.87 17.24
C ALA A 102 -3.26 3.12 18.72
N ALA A 103 -4.46 3.62 19.02
CA ALA A 103 -4.90 3.85 20.40
C ALA A 103 -4.91 2.55 21.23
N ALA A 104 -5.35 1.43 20.63
CA ALA A 104 -5.34 0.13 21.30
C ALA A 104 -3.93 -0.39 21.61
N SER A 105 -2.91 0.03 20.83
CA SER A 105 -1.51 -0.30 21.08
C SER A 105 -0.85 0.58 22.15
N GLY A 106 -1.53 1.62 22.64
CA GLY A 106 -1.02 2.56 23.61
C GLY A 106 0.02 3.55 23.08
N ALA A 107 0.11 3.70 21.75
CA ALA A 107 1.06 4.60 21.12
C ALA A 107 0.41 5.39 19.97
N GLU A 108 0.90 6.60 19.73
CA GLU A 108 0.51 7.38 18.55
C GLU A 108 1.29 6.93 17.32
N SER A 109 0.64 6.94 16.16
CA SER A 109 1.28 6.67 14.88
C SER A 109 2.27 7.78 14.52
N LEU A 110 3.43 7.41 13.98
CA LEU A 110 4.40 8.34 13.41
C LEU A 110 4.01 8.78 11.99
N GLY A 111 3.15 8.00 11.33
CA GLY A 111 2.68 8.24 9.98
C GLY A 111 2.46 6.96 9.18
N MET A 112 2.21 7.13 7.89
CA MET A 112 1.80 6.07 6.98
C MET A 112 2.78 5.91 5.83
N PHE A 113 3.28 4.70 5.61
CA PHE A 113 3.97 4.31 4.39
C PHE A 113 3.00 3.96 3.27
N ALA A 114 3.41 4.17 2.04
CA ALA A 114 2.73 3.74 0.83
C ALA A 114 3.72 3.58 -0.33
N GLU A 115 3.45 2.66 -1.23
CA GLU A 115 4.09 2.56 -2.53
C GLU A 115 3.25 3.29 -3.57
N ILE A 116 3.85 4.24 -4.26
CA ILE A 116 3.13 5.14 -5.17
C ILE A 116 3.81 5.12 -6.54
N TYR A 117 3.06 4.81 -7.60
CA TYR A 117 3.57 4.83 -8.95
C TYR A 117 4.22 6.16 -9.30
N ASN A 118 5.43 6.07 -9.85
CA ASN A 118 6.11 7.18 -10.47
C ASN A 118 5.73 7.21 -11.96
N PRO A 119 4.95 8.19 -12.43
CA PRO A 119 4.51 8.24 -13.82
C PRO A 119 5.65 8.43 -14.82
N GLU A 120 6.82 8.94 -14.40
CA GLU A 120 7.99 9.11 -15.25
C GLU A 120 8.65 7.75 -15.57
N ASP A 121 8.63 6.81 -14.62
CA ASP A 121 9.21 5.47 -14.76
C ASP A 121 8.17 4.45 -15.26
N ALA A 122 6.88 4.70 -15.05
CA ALA A 122 5.78 3.78 -15.36
C ALA A 122 5.35 3.80 -16.85
N ALA A 123 5.95 4.62 -17.69
CA ALA A 123 5.51 4.87 -19.07
C ALA A 123 5.48 3.64 -20.02
N GLY A 124 5.98 2.48 -19.57
CA GLY A 124 5.98 1.23 -20.35
C GLY A 124 4.99 0.14 -19.90
N SER A 125 4.39 0.26 -18.71
CA SER A 125 3.72 -0.87 -18.03
C SER A 125 2.20 -0.75 -17.84
N LEU A 126 1.59 0.41 -18.09
CA LEU A 126 0.20 0.69 -17.70
C LEU A 126 -0.81 0.49 -18.86
N SER A 127 -0.75 -0.62 -19.59
CA SER A 127 -1.90 -1.06 -20.42
C SER A 127 -2.82 -1.96 -19.59
N VAL A 128 -3.59 -1.39 -18.68
CA VAL A 128 -4.58 -2.14 -17.92
C VAL A 128 -5.85 -2.29 -18.77
N ARG A 129 -6.23 -3.52 -19.04
CA ARG A 129 -7.52 -3.84 -19.70
C ARG A 129 -8.63 -3.75 -18.66
N GLY A 130 -9.60 -2.87 -18.86
CA GLY A 130 -10.84 -2.87 -18.10
C GLY A 130 -11.19 -1.55 -17.43
N VAL A 131 -11.23 -1.51 -16.12
CA VAL A 131 -11.51 -0.30 -15.34
C VAL A 131 -10.34 0.65 -15.51
N LEU A 132 -10.57 1.85 -16.06
CA LEU A 132 -9.54 2.88 -16.12
C LEU A 132 -9.17 3.26 -14.67
N PRO A 133 -7.99 2.87 -14.17
CA PRO A 133 -7.50 3.42 -12.92
C PRO A 133 -7.38 4.94 -13.11
N MET A 134 -7.54 5.69 -12.05
CA MET A 134 -7.23 7.11 -12.07
C MET A 134 -5.84 7.27 -12.69
N HIS A 135 -5.71 8.15 -13.68
CA HIS A 135 -4.44 8.38 -14.38
C HIS A 135 -3.31 8.54 -13.36
N PRO A 136 -2.16 7.85 -13.49
CA PRO A 136 -1.12 7.83 -12.46
C PRO A 136 -0.69 9.21 -11.97
N ALA A 137 -0.59 10.20 -12.88
CA ALA A 137 -0.28 11.58 -12.51
C ALA A 137 -1.36 12.22 -11.63
N VAL A 138 -2.65 11.99 -11.93
CA VAL A 138 -3.76 12.50 -11.10
C VAL A 138 -3.79 11.81 -9.73
N ARG A 139 -3.53 10.51 -9.69
CA ARG A 139 -3.42 9.75 -8.44
C ARG A 139 -2.28 10.30 -7.57
N ARG A 140 -1.12 10.55 -8.18
CA ARG A 140 0.05 11.11 -7.51
C ARG A 140 -0.24 12.51 -6.95
N GLU A 141 -0.90 13.37 -7.71
CA GLU A 141 -1.34 14.69 -7.28
C GLU A 141 -2.28 14.61 -6.07
N VAL A 142 -3.27 13.70 -6.09
CA VAL A 142 -4.17 13.49 -4.95
C VAL A 142 -3.40 13.04 -3.72
N LEU A 143 -2.44 12.13 -3.85
CA LEU A 143 -1.64 11.62 -2.74
C LEU A 143 -0.68 12.70 -2.20
N SER A 144 -0.13 13.55 -3.07
CA SER A 144 0.64 14.74 -2.69
C SER A 144 -0.21 15.70 -1.83
N HIS A 145 -1.43 16.00 -2.25
CA HIS A 145 -2.38 16.82 -1.46
C HIS A 145 -2.80 16.18 -0.13
N LEU A 146 -2.72 14.85 -0.02
CA LEU A 146 -2.93 14.14 1.23
C LEU A 146 -1.69 14.14 2.15
N GLY A 147 -0.60 14.80 1.76
CA GLY A 147 0.61 14.95 2.55
C GLY A 147 1.65 13.83 2.36
N PHE A 148 1.47 12.94 1.38
CA PHE A 148 2.51 11.95 1.06
C PHE A 148 3.72 12.63 0.43
N ARG A 149 4.91 12.21 0.87
CA ARG A 149 6.22 12.62 0.35
C ARG A 149 7.06 11.37 0.11
N LYS A 150 7.88 11.36 -0.94
CA LYS A 150 8.74 10.21 -1.22
C LYS A 150 10.00 10.25 -0.35
N LEU A 151 10.48 9.11 0.05
CA LEU A 151 11.81 8.99 0.63
C LEU A 151 12.86 9.25 -0.47
N ASP A 152 13.93 9.95 -0.13
CA ASP A 152 15.11 10.11 -0.99
C ASP A 152 15.85 8.77 -1.11
N LEU A 153 15.26 7.86 -1.89
CA LEU A 153 15.67 6.47 -2.06
C LEU A 153 15.39 6.02 -3.50
N ASP A 154 16.36 5.39 -4.14
CA ASP A 154 16.16 4.67 -5.41
C ASP A 154 15.44 3.35 -5.10
N TYR A 155 14.09 3.43 -5.03
CA TYR A 155 13.27 2.37 -4.50
C TYR A 155 13.12 1.21 -5.49
N VAL A 156 13.32 0.02 -4.97
CA VAL A 156 13.09 -1.26 -5.64
C VAL A 156 12.33 -2.14 -4.67
N HIS A 157 11.28 -2.83 -5.13
CA HIS A 157 10.66 -3.85 -4.29
C HIS A 157 10.76 -5.25 -4.93
N PRO A 158 10.74 -6.31 -4.12
CA PRO A 158 10.66 -7.68 -4.61
C PRO A 158 9.27 -7.96 -5.18
N SER A 159 9.21 -8.71 -6.28
CA SER A 159 7.94 -9.15 -6.86
C SER A 159 7.14 -10.04 -5.89
N TRP A 160 5.84 -9.81 -5.80
CA TRP A 160 4.91 -10.62 -5.02
C TRP A 160 4.58 -11.99 -5.65
N ASP A 161 5.07 -12.27 -6.86
CA ASP A 161 4.96 -13.59 -7.48
C ASP A 161 5.91 -14.64 -6.89
N HIS A 162 6.74 -14.26 -5.91
CA HIS A 162 7.76 -15.07 -5.25
C HIS A 162 8.95 -15.49 -6.13
N GLU A 163 9.05 -14.96 -7.35
CA GLU A 163 10.17 -15.25 -8.25
C GLU A 163 11.44 -14.45 -7.92
N GLY A 164 11.34 -13.47 -7.03
CA GLY A 164 12.49 -12.64 -6.61
C GLY A 164 12.93 -11.64 -7.67
N LYS A 165 12.05 -11.22 -8.55
CA LYS A 165 12.30 -10.17 -9.53
C LYS A 165 12.29 -8.79 -8.87
N ALA A 166 13.10 -7.88 -9.39
CA ALA A 166 13.07 -6.47 -9.03
C ALA A 166 11.92 -5.77 -9.75
N VAL A 167 11.03 -5.12 -8.98
CA VAL A 167 9.98 -4.25 -9.53
C VAL A 167 10.37 -2.80 -9.31
N ARG A 168 10.28 -2.00 -10.36
CA ARG A 168 10.61 -0.57 -10.39
C ARG A 168 9.41 0.26 -10.84
N GLY A 169 9.52 1.57 -10.77
CA GLY A 169 8.45 2.49 -11.17
C GLY A 169 7.52 2.86 -10.03
N LEU A 170 7.91 2.52 -8.79
CA LEU A 170 7.26 2.95 -7.56
C LEU A 170 8.21 3.83 -6.75
N ASP A 171 7.69 4.86 -6.13
CA ASP A 171 8.36 5.56 -5.03
C ASP A 171 7.87 5.00 -3.70
N PHE A 172 8.78 4.76 -2.76
CA PHE A 172 8.42 4.48 -1.37
C PHE A 172 8.17 5.81 -0.68
N CYS A 173 6.94 6.00 -0.23
CA CYS A 173 6.45 7.27 0.27
C CYS A 173 6.04 7.17 1.74
N PHE A 174 6.05 8.32 2.40
CA PHE A 174 5.59 8.45 3.78
C PHE A 174 4.72 9.69 3.93
N ARG A 175 3.60 9.56 4.61
CA ARG A 175 2.77 10.65 5.11
C ARG A 175 3.01 10.75 6.61
N PRO A 176 3.80 11.72 7.09
CA PRO A 176 4.06 11.87 8.52
C PRO A 176 2.79 12.31 9.26
N ALA A 177 2.69 11.94 10.54
CA ALA A 177 1.63 12.43 11.41
C ALA A 177 1.81 13.92 11.76
N ASP A 178 3.05 14.41 11.75
CA ASP A 178 3.42 15.80 11.90
C ASP A 178 3.94 16.36 10.57
N ASP A 179 3.21 17.31 10.01
CA ASP A 179 3.49 17.90 8.70
C ASP A 179 4.86 18.60 8.61
N GLU A 180 5.44 19.02 9.74
CA GLU A 180 6.76 19.65 9.81
C GLU A 180 7.92 18.66 9.68
N THR A 181 7.66 17.35 9.78
CA THR A 181 8.69 16.30 9.62
C THR A 181 9.29 16.33 8.22
N ALA A 182 10.54 16.74 8.07
CA ALA A 182 11.24 16.83 6.78
C ALA A 182 12.10 15.59 6.45
N SER A 183 12.41 14.78 7.43
CA SER A 183 13.21 13.55 7.28
C SER A 183 12.84 12.52 8.34
N LEU A 184 13.20 11.27 8.09
CA LEU A 184 13.04 10.15 9.02
C LEU A 184 14.42 9.62 9.43
N PRO A 185 14.61 9.11 10.67
CA PRO A 185 15.75 8.26 10.97
C PRO A 185 15.76 7.08 9.98
N ALA A 186 16.88 6.84 9.31
CA ALA A 186 16.96 5.81 8.27
C ALA A 186 16.67 4.39 8.78
N SER A 187 16.88 4.17 10.09
CA SER A 187 16.54 2.92 10.78
C SER A 187 15.03 2.61 10.76
N LEU A 188 14.16 3.62 10.69
CA LEU A 188 12.70 3.42 10.65
C LEU A 188 12.26 2.77 9.33
N PRO A 189 12.47 3.38 8.14
CA PRO A 189 12.10 2.73 6.89
C PRO A 189 12.91 1.46 6.63
N ALA A 190 14.16 1.37 7.04
CA ALA A 190 14.98 0.17 6.88
C ALA A 190 14.42 -1.01 7.69
N GLY A 191 14.15 -0.82 8.97
CA GLY A 191 13.54 -1.84 9.83
C GLY A 191 12.18 -2.25 9.32
N PHE A 192 11.33 -1.27 8.93
CA PHE A 192 10.02 -1.54 8.37
C PHE A 192 10.09 -2.38 7.08
N LEU A 193 10.94 -2.02 6.11
CA LEU A 193 11.07 -2.76 4.85
C LEU A 193 11.59 -4.20 5.06
N ARG A 194 12.56 -4.39 5.99
CA ARG A 194 13.02 -5.74 6.37
C ARG A 194 11.88 -6.58 6.95
N TRP A 195 11.08 -6.00 7.82
CA TRP A 195 9.92 -6.65 8.42
C TRP A 195 8.83 -6.92 7.38
N TYR A 196 8.48 -5.92 6.57
CA TYR A 196 7.39 -5.99 5.59
C TYR A 196 7.60 -7.08 4.54
N TYR A 197 8.83 -7.17 4.02
CA TYR A 197 9.19 -8.18 3.01
C TYR A 197 9.75 -9.48 3.61
N ALA A 198 9.69 -9.67 4.93
CA ALA A 198 10.18 -10.90 5.56
C ALA A 198 9.45 -12.17 5.04
N ALA A 199 8.18 -12.04 4.69
CA ALA A 199 7.37 -13.14 4.15
C ALA A 199 7.83 -13.62 2.76
N LEU A 200 8.53 -12.80 1.98
CA LEU A 200 9.00 -13.20 0.66
C LEU A 200 10.26 -14.07 0.76
N PRO A 201 10.26 -15.26 0.14
CA PRO A 201 11.40 -16.18 0.22
C PRO A 201 12.62 -15.69 -0.54
N ASN A 202 12.40 -14.98 -1.66
CA ASN A 202 13.43 -14.49 -2.55
C ASN A 202 13.38 -12.97 -2.67
N LYS A 203 14.54 -12.34 -2.62
CA LYS A 203 14.71 -10.89 -2.80
C LYS A 203 15.77 -10.63 -3.86
N PRO A 204 15.55 -9.69 -4.79
CA PRO A 204 16.54 -9.39 -5.83
C PRO A 204 17.79 -8.72 -5.23
N ALA A 205 18.91 -8.86 -5.92
CA ALA A 205 20.18 -8.26 -5.48
C ALA A 205 20.10 -6.73 -5.39
N GLU A 206 19.33 -6.11 -6.26
CA GLU A 206 19.07 -4.66 -6.29
C GLU A 206 18.36 -4.18 -5.01
N TRP A 207 17.43 -4.99 -4.48
CA TRP A 207 16.77 -4.68 -3.20
C TRP A 207 17.77 -4.74 -2.04
N GLU A 208 18.61 -5.78 -2.00
CA GLU A 208 19.64 -5.90 -0.95
C GLU A 208 20.67 -4.76 -1.03
N GLU A 209 21.03 -4.31 -2.23
CA GLU A 209 21.93 -3.17 -2.42
C GLU A 209 21.26 -1.87 -1.95
N MET A 210 19.99 -1.65 -2.30
CA MET A 210 19.20 -0.52 -1.82
C MET A 210 19.13 -0.51 -0.28
N MET A 211 18.85 -1.66 0.33
CA MET A 211 18.79 -1.79 1.79
C MET A 211 20.13 -1.46 2.46
N LYS A 212 21.26 -1.95 1.94
CA LYS A 212 22.59 -1.61 2.45
C LYS A 212 22.86 -0.11 2.41
N LYS A 213 22.47 0.56 1.31
CA LYS A 213 22.62 2.03 1.18
C LYS A 213 21.74 2.78 2.17
N LEU A 214 20.52 2.32 2.40
CA LEU A 214 19.59 2.92 3.36
C LEU A 214 20.08 2.73 4.80
N GLU A 215 20.49 1.52 5.16
CA GLU A 215 20.98 1.16 6.49
C GLU A 215 22.29 1.88 6.87
N ALA A 216 23.07 2.34 5.87
CA ALA A 216 24.30 3.11 6.10
C ALA A 216 24.04 4.62 6.36
N ARG A 217 22.80 5.11 6.22
CA ARG A 217 22.46 6.52 6.46
C ARG A 217 22.01 6.73 7.91
N GLU A 218 22.20 7.94 8.43
CA GLU A 218 21.60 8.36 9.70
C GLU A 218 20.12 8.74 9.51
N SER A 219 19.82 9.40 8.39
CA SER A 219 18.48 9.87 8.05
C SER A 219 18.22 9.78 6.56
N VAL A 220 16.93 9.79 6.20
CA VAL A 220 16.44 9.89 4.83
C VAL A 220 15.47 11.05 4.70
N ALA A 221 15.68 11.91 3.72
CA ALA A 221 14.82 13.07 3.48
C ALA A 221 13.45 12.66 2.90
N LEU A 222 12.44 13.45 3.20
CA LEU A 222 11.11 13.38 2.59
C LEU A 222 11.00 14.45 1.51
N LEU A 223 10.92 14.03 0.26
CA LEU A 223 10.86 14.88 -0.92
C LEU A 223 9.43 14.99 -1.46
N PRO A 224 9.04 16.08 -2.10
CA PRO A 224 7.76 16.17 -2.81
C PRO A 224 7.57 15.03 -3.83
N ILE A 225 6.31 14.62 -4.03
CA ILE A 225 5.92 13.67 -5.09
C ILE A 225 5.18 14.37 -6.21
#